data_a37b6016de3341df9ecc8663aafb418e
#
_entry.id   a37b6016de3341df9ecc8663aafb418e
#
_cell.length_a   1.000
_cell.length_b   1.000
_cell.length_c   1.000
_cell.angle_alpha   90.00
_cell.angle_beta   90.00
_cell.angle_gamma   90.00
#
_symmetry.space_group_name_H-M   'P 1'
#
loop_
_entity.id
_entity.type
_entity.pdbx_description
1 polymer ?
#
loop_
_entity_poly.entity_id
_entity_poly.type
_entity_poly.pdbx_seq_one_letter_code
_entity_poly.pdbx_strand_id
1 'polypeptide(L)' 'MHLVIEDADLNVQQIECHHCHWQGSSGELEQGDYFPLGDFTEVFCPDCHKYLGFIQHGSSSGQNQ' A
#
# COMPACT_ATOMS: atom_id res chain seq x y z
N MET A 1 1.24 12.43 6.29
CA MET A 1 0.45 12.19 5.07
C MET A 1 0.49 10.71 4.72
N HIS A 2 -0.65 10.15 4.35
CA HIS A 2 -0.74 8.73 4.05
C HIS A 2 -0.75 8.50 2.56
N LEU A 3 -0.13 7.42 2.16
CA LEU A 3 -0.20 6.94 0.80
C LEU A 3 -1.33 5.91 0.73
N VAL A 4 -2.23 6.08 -0.20
CA VAL A 4 -3.31 5.12 -0.42
C VAL A 4 -3.14 4.52 -1.80
N ILE A 5 -3.00 3.20 -1.85
CA ILE A 5 -2.81 2.47 -3.08
C ILE A 5 -4.02 1.60 -3.31
N GLU A 6 -4.62 1.69 -4.47
CA GLU A 6 -5.73 0.82 -4.81
C GLU A 6 -5.20 -0.50 -5.33
N ASP A 7 -5.91 -1.56 -4.99
CA ASP A 7 -5.49 -2.90 -5.38
C ASP A 7 -5.33 -3.02 -6.90
N ALA A 8 -6.18 -2.34 -7.65
CA ALA A 8 -6.11 -2.37 -9.09
C ALA A 8 -4.85 -1.71 -9.64
N ASP A 9 -4.24 -0.83 -8.84
CA ASP A 9 -3.03 -0.11 -9.26
C ASP A 9 -1.76 -0.72 -8.70
N LEU A 10 -1.86 -1.88 -8.08
CA LEU A 10 -0.71 -2.54 -7.50
C LEU A 10 0.28 -2.90 -8.62
N ASN A 11 1.55 -2.64 -8.39
CA ASN A 11 2.63 -2.85 -9.35
C ASN A 11 2.65 -1.85 -10.50
N VAL A 12 1.76 -0.87 -10.50
CA VAL A 12 1.68 0.12 -11.57
C VAL A 12 2.13 1.48 -11.08
N GLN A 13 1.80 1.81 -9.84
CA GLN A 13 2.05 3.14 -9.31
C GLN A 13 3.51 3.27 -8.85
N GLN A 14 4.12 4.38 -9.20
CA GLN A 14 5.49 4.68 -8.76
C GLN A 14 5.45 5.34 -7.39
N ILE A 15 6.24 4.82 -6.47
CA ILE A 15 6.24 5.28 -5.07
C ILE A 15 7.62 5.78 -4.71
N GLU A 16 7.66 6.84 -3.93
CA GLU A 16 8.92 7.34 -3.37
C GLU A 16 8.78 7.47 -1.86
N CYS A 17 9.77 6.97 -1.14
CA CYS A 17 9.84 7.11 0.31
C CYS A 17 10.45 8.47 0.65
N HIS A 18 9.73 9.25 1.44
CA HIS A 18 10.22 10.58 1.82
C HIS A 18 11.29 10.54 2.91
N HIS A 19 11.51 9.40 3.51
CA HIS A 19 12.51 9.28 4.59
C HIS A 19 13.89 8.92 4.07
N CYS A 20 13.95 8.00 3.11
CA CYS A 20 15.24 7.53 2.61
C CYS A 20 15.38 7.69 1.10
N HIS A 21 14.37 8.24 0.44
CA HIS A 21 14.37 8.51 -1.00
C HIS A 21 14.37 7.25 -1.86
N TRP A 22 13.96 6.12 -1.27
CA TRP A 22 13.77 4.91 -2.05
C TRP A 22 12.67 5.13 -3.09
N GLN A 23 12.87 4.57 -4.26
CA GLN A 23 11.88 4.64 -5.32
C GLN A 23 11.66 3.26 -5.91
N GLY A 24 10.42 2.97 -6.25
CA GLY A 24 10.09 1.69 -6.84
C GLY A 24 8.59 1.59 -7.10
N SER A 25 8.14 0.43 -7.54
CA SER A 25 6.71 0.25 -7.79
C SER A 25 5.98 -0.10 -6.50
N SER A 26 4.67 0.15 -6.50
CA SER A 26 3.87 -0.12 -5.33
C SER A 26 3.88 -1.59 -4.93
N GLY A 27 4.10 -2.50 -5.88
CA GLY A 27 4.17 -3.91 -5.58
C GLY A 27 5.45 -4.33 -4.87
N GLU A 28 6.45 -3.45 -4.83
CA GLU A 28 7.72 -3.73 -4.15
C GLU A 28 7.70 -3.34 -2.69
N LEU A 29 6.66 -2.65 -2.24
CA LEU A 29 6.56 -2.22 -0.85
C LEU A 29 6.46 -3.41 0.09
N GLU A 30 7.01 -3.25 1.29
CA GLU A 30 6.90 -4.27 2.32
C GLU A 30 5.49 -4.24 2.89
N GLN A 31 4.79 -5.35 2.84
CA GLN A 31 3.43 -5.43 3.34
C GLN A 31 3.44 -5.88 4.79
N GLY A 32 2.68 -5.16 5.62
CA GLY A 32 2.56 -5.48 7.03
C GLY A 32 1.26 -6.20 7.32
N ASP A 33 0.56 -5.75 8.36
CA ASP A 33 -0.66 -6.42 8.79
C ASP A 33 -1.83 -6.11 7.88
N TYR A 34 -2.71 -7.07 7.76
CA TYR A 34 -3.98 -6.91 7.06
C TYR A 34 -5.08 -6.61 8.07
N PHE A 35 -5.92 -5.63 7.76
CA PHE A 35 -7.00 -5.21 8.64
C PHE A 35 -8.34 -5.50 7.98
N PRO A 36 -9.03 -6.57 8.39
CA PRO A 36 -10.27 -6.96 7.72
C PRO A 36 -11.40 -5.94 7.83
N LEU A 37 -11.45 -5.20 8.93
CA LEU A 37 -12.52 -4.21 9.09
C LEU A 37 -12.49 -3.13 8.03
N GLY A 38 -11.31 -2.73 7.63
CA GLY A 38 -11.17 -1.73 6.57
C GLY A 38 -10.79 -2.32 5.25
N ASP A 39 -10.53 -3.61 5.22
CA ASP A 39 -10.09 -4.32 4.04
C ASP A 39 -8.88 -3.66 3.41
N PHE A 40 -7.84 -3.45 4.22
CA PHE A 40 -6.61 -2.84 3.76
C PHE A 40 -5.41 -3.52 4.39
N THR A 41 -4.25 -3.36 3.75
CA THR A 41 -2.98 -3.88 4.23
C THR A 41 -2.00 -2.72 4.37
N GLU A 42 -1.35 -2.60 5.52
CA GLU A 42 -0.34 -1.56 5.71
C GLU A 42 0.89 -1.85 4.86
N VAL A 43 1.55 -0.80 4.40
CA VAL A 43 2.77 -0.93 3.61
C VAL A 43 3.87 -0.06 4.18
N PHE A 44 5.08 -0.58 4.06
CA PHE A 44 6.27 0.05 4.60
C PHE A 44 7.34 0.11 3.52
N CYS A 45 8.26 1.05 3.66
CA CYS A 45 9.39 1.13 2.76
C CYS A 45 10.26 -0.11 2.88
N PRO A 46 10.61 -0.77 1.79
CA PRO A 46 11.44 -1.97 1.87
C PRO A 46 12.89 -1.68 2.24
N ASP A 47 13.29 -0.41 2.21
CA ASP A 47 14.67 -0.02 2.52
C ASP A 47 14.79 0.44 3.97
N CYS A 48 14.00 1.41 4.40
CA CYS A 48 14.12 1.95 5.75
C CYS A 48 13.02 1.46 6.69
N HIS A 49 12.04 0.73 6.20
CA HIS A 49 10.98 0.11 6.99
C HIS A 49 10.05 1.13 7.67
N LYS A 50 10.01 2.35 7.16
CA LYS A 50 9.09 3.34 7.69
C LYS A 50 7.70 3.14 7.09
N TYR A 51 6.67 3.41 7.91
CA TYR A 51 5.30 3.31 7.46
C TYR A 51 5.04 4.33 6.35
N LEU A 52 4.47 3.87 5.25
CA LEU A 52 4.18 4.75 4.11
C LEU A 52 2.68 4.95 3.91
N GLY A 53 1.89 3.94 4.15
CA GLY A 53 0.47 4.03 3.91
C GLY A 53 -0.16 2.64 3.91
N PHE A 54 -1.15 2.45 3.04
CA PHE A 54 -1.81 1.16 2.98
C PHE A 54 -2.37 0.89 1.60
N ILE A 55 -2.61 -0.38 1.31
CA ILE A 55 -3.25 -0.82 0.08
C ILE A 55 -4.71 -1.04 0.40
N GLN A 56 -5.59 -0.29 -0.25
CA GLN A 56 -7.03 -0.46 -0.10
C GLN A 56 -7.50 -1.52 -1.08
N HIS A 57 -7.96 -2.65 -0.56
CA HIS A 57 -8.37 -3.74 -1.43
C HIS A 57 -9.73 -3.46 -2.07
N GLY A 58 -10.63 -2.90 -1.32
CA GLY A 58 -11.79 -2.26 -1.88
C GLY A 58 -12.74 -3.08 -2.70
N SER A 59 -12.60 -4.29 -2.63
CA SER A 59 -13.41 -5.05 -3.48
C SER A 59 -14.78 -5.23 -2.89
N SER A 60 -14.93 -4.82 -2.74
CA SER A 60 -15.87 -5.07 -2.34
C SER A 60 -16.93 -5.33 -2.95
N SER A 61 -16.30 -5.40 -3.14
CA SER A 61 -16.79 -5.50 -3.34
C SER A 61 -17.49 -5.82 -3.43
N GLY A 62 -17.82 -5.90 -3.41
CA GLY A 62 -18.44 -6.11 -3.28
C GLY A 62 -19.18 -6.27 -3.32
N GLN A 63 -19.34 -6.33 -3.32
CA GLN A 63 -20.04 -6.35 -3.18
C GLN A 63 -20.77 -6.35 -3.41
N ASN A 64 -21.27 -6.43 -3.40
CA ASN A 64 -22.05 -6.28 -3.45
C ASN A 64 -22.63 -6.48 -3.55
N GLN A 65 -22.77 -6.55 -3.63
CA GLN A 65 -23.35 -6.61 -3.51
C GLN A 65 -23.71 -6.74 -3.56
#